data_9e1789c32032911c9aeb79675fa2e565
#
_entry.id   9e1789c32032911c9aeb79675fa2e565
#
_cell.length_a   1.000
_cell.length_b   1.000
_cell.length_c   1.000
_cell.angle_alpha   90.00
_cell.angle_beta   90.00
_cell.angle_gamma   90.00
#
_symmetry.space_group_name_H-M   'P 1'
#
loop_
_entity.id
_entity.type
_entity.pdbx_description
1 polymer ?
#
loop_
_entity_poly.entity_id
_entity_poly.type
_entity_poly.pdbx_seq_one_letter_code
_entity_poly.pdbx_strand_id
1 'polypeptide(L)'
;DFGREAVDTLVKLVEDRRDRVVVVVAGYPDEMTAFLDLNPGLRSRFPRTVFFPDYSTDDLVAIFELLADKNGYELADDARSRLAEVLDAVPREQGFGNGRLARNLLEETMAGHAGRVVALTDPTRDQLATIVAADIPDEPPGHRRG
;
A
#
# COMPACT_ATOMS: atom_id res chain seq x y z
N ASP A 1 17.37 26.90 -14.65
CA ASP A 1 16.52 25.74 -14.37
C ASP A 1 16.34 25.63 -12.85
N PHE A 2 15.17 26.06 -12.37
CA PHE A 2 14.84 26.13 -10.92
C PHE A 2 15.04 24.81 -10.19
N GLY A 3 14.89 23.66 -10.86
CA GLY A 3 15.08 22.36 -10.25
C GLY A 3 16.53 22.08 -9.87
N ARG A 4 17.50 22.47 -10.70
CA ARG A 4 18.92 22.32 -10.41
C ARG A 4 19.37 23.20 -9.27
N GLU A 5 18.95 24.47 -9.24
CA GLU A 5 19.26 25.39 -8.15
C GLU A 5 18.72 24.89 -6.81
N ALA A 6 17.51 24.31 -6.80
CA ALA A 6 16.93 23.71 -5.61
C ALA A 6 17.75 22.51 -5.12
N VAL A 7 18.22 21.64 -6.03
CA VAL A 7 19.09 20.51 -5.71
C VAL A 7 20.43 20.97 -5.14
N ASP A 8 21.08 21.96 -5.76
CA ASP A 8 22.37 22.49 -5.29
C ASP A 8 22.23 23.14 -3.90
N THR A 9 21.11 23.82 -3.65
CA THR A 9 20.78 24.38 -2.34
C THR A 9 20.58 23.28 -1.29
N LEU A 10 19.85 22.21 -1.64
CA LEU A 10 19.64 21.05 -0.78
C LEU A 10 20.96 20.38 -0.41
N VAL A 11 21.82 20.12 -1.39
CA VAL A 11 23.15 19.52 -1.20
C VAL A 11 23.97 20.33 -0.19
N LYS A 12 23.97 21.64 -0.33
CA LYS A 12 24.67 22.55 0.60
C LYS A 12 24.08 22.52 2.01
N LEU A 13 22.76 22.59 2.13
CA LEU A 13 22.08 22.58 3.43
C LEU A 13 22.29 21.25 4.19
N VAL A 14 22.28 20.13 3.48
CA VAL A 14 22.56 18.81 4.06
C VAL A 14 24.00 18.75 4.59
N GLU A 15 24.96 19.29 3.85
CA GLU A 15 26.35 19.35 4.31
C GLU A 15 26.53 20.26 5.53
N ASP A 16 26.01 21.47 5.46
CA ASP A 16 26.16 22.49 6.51
C ASP A 16 25.49 22.08 7.84
N ARG A 17 24.53 21.16 7.79
CA ARG A 17 23.72 20.73 8.94
C ARG A 17 23.74 19.24 9.22
N ARG A 18 24.72 18.51 8.70
CA ARG A 18 24.85 17.05 8.78
C ARG A 18 24.84 16.48 10.20
N ASP A 19 25.20 17.29 11.20
CA ASP A 19 25.24 16.95 12.62
C ASP A 19 23.88 17.14 13.33
N ARG A 20 22.92 17.81 12.67
CA ARG A 20 21.65 18.23 13.29
C ARG A 20 20.41 17.77 12.56
N VAL A 21 20.54 17.23 11.35
CA VAL A 21 19.41 16.81 10.53
C VAL A 21 19.64 15.43 9.93
N VAL A 22 18.58 14.65 9.85
CA VAL A 22 18.50 13.44 9.04
C VAL A 22 17.63 13.75 7.85
N VAL A 23 18.15 13.49 6.65
CA VAL A 23 17.41 13.70 5.40
C VAL A 23 17.12 12.34 4.78
N VAL A 24 15.85 12.11 4.49
CA VAL A 24 15.36 10.91 3.79
C VAL A 24 14.71 11.39 2.50
N VAL A 25 15.12 10.81 1.39
CA VAL A 25 14.49 11.01 0.07
C VAL A 25 13.84 9.71 -0.35
N ALA A 26 12.68 9.79 -0.96
CA ALA A 26 11.93 8.62 -1.40
C ALA A 26 11.33 8.87 -2.79
N GLY A 27 11.30 7.84 -3.60
CA GLY A 27 10.75 7.87 -4.95
C GLY A 27 10.86 6.51 -5.59
N TYR A 28 10.38 6.38 -6.83
CA TYR A 28 10.56 5.14 -7.59
C TYR A 28 12.03 4.96 -8.00
N PRO A 29 12.50 3.72 -8.19
CA PRO A 29 13.92 3.42 -8.44
C PRO A 29 14.54 4.21 -9.58
N ASP A 30 13.84 4.31 -10.71
CA ASP A 30 14.36 4.99 -11.90
C ASP A 30 14.44 6.50 -11.69
N GLU A 31 13.42 7.12 -11.09
CA GLU A 31 13.40 8.54 -10.74
C GLU A 31 14.46 8.87 -9.68
N MET A 32 14.66 7.97 -8.70
CA MET A 32 15.71 8.14 -7.69
C MET A 32 17.11 8.04 -8.30
N THR A 33 17.31 7.16 -9.26
CA THR A 33 18.56 7.08 -10.00
C THR A 33 18.82 8.38 -10.77
N ALA A 34 17.83 8.86 -11.53
CA ALA A 34 17.90 10.12 -12.24
C ALA A 34 18.16 11.30 -11.31
N PHE A 35 17.50 11.35 -10.15
CA PHE A 35 17.71 12.38 -9.12
C PHE A 35 19.14 12.38 -8.60
N LEU A 36 19.70 11.24 -8.25
CA LEU A 36 21.07 11.13 -7.76
C LEU A 36 22.13 11.47 -8.81
N ASP A 37 21.80 11.36 -10.11
CA ASP A 37 22.67 11.72 -11.22
C ASP A 37 22.63 13.21 -11.59
N LEU A 38 21.67 13.98 -11.05
CA LEU A 38 21.60 15.43 -11.27
C LEU A 38 22.83 16.15 -10.73
N ASN A 39 23.41 15.66 -9.63
CA ASN A 39 24.58 16.27 -9.00
C ASN A 39 25.47 15.21 -8.35
N PRO A 40 26.77 15.11 -8.69
CA PRO A 40 27.70 14.15 -8.09
C PRO A 40 27.75 14.18 -6.55
N GLY A 41 27.47 15.35 -5.96
CA GLY A 41 27.40 15.54 -4.52
C GLY A 41 26.22 14.82 -3.86
N LEU A 42 25.14 14.52 -4.57
CA LEU A 42 23.99 13.77 -4.02
C LEU A 42 24.36 12.36 -3.63
N ARG A 43 25.05 11.61 -4.51
CA ARG A 43 25.44 10.22 -4.22
C ARG A 43 26.30 10.10 -2.96
N SER A 44 27.21 11.05 -2.73
CA SER A 44 28.03 11.03 -1.51
C SER A 44 27.27 11.37 -0.23
N ARG A 45 26.17 12.13 -0.33
CA ARG A 45 25.33 12.54 0.81
C ARG A 45 24.20 11.58 1.11
N PHE A 46 23.80 10.77 0.13
CA PHE A 46 22.83 9.69 0.28
C PHE A 46 23.49 8.31 0.07
N PRO A 47 24.41 7.90 0.97
CA PRO A 47 25.20 6.67 0.79
C PRO A 47 24.41 5.40 1.06
N ARG A 48 23.21 5.52 1.63
CA ARG A 48 22.36 4.39 2.00
C ARG A 48 21.09 4.41 1.15
N THR A 49 20.85 3.30 0.46
CA THR A 49 19.59 3.06 -0.25
C THR A 49 18.88 1.90 0.43
N VAL A 50 17.60 2.10 0.72
CA VAL A 50 16.70 1.04 1.19
C VAL A 50 15.69 0.81 0.09
N PHE A 51 15.69 -0.40 -0.45
CA PHE A 51 14.73 -0.80 -1.45
C PHE A 51 13.51 -1.45 -0.79
N PHE A 52 12.32 -1.03 -1.17
CA PHE A 52 11.05 -1.60 -0.76
C PHE A 52 10.44 -2.32 -1.97
N PRO A 53 10.59 -3.64 -2.07
CA PRO A 53 9.92 -4.39 -3.13
C PRO A 53 8.41 -4.36 -2.95
N ASP A 54 7.68 -4.63 -4.03
CA ASP A 54 6.24 -4.84 -3.93
C ASP A 54 5.96 -6.07 -3.05
N TYR A 55 4.89 -5.97 -2.29
CA TYR A 55 4.39 -7.09 -1.49
C TYR A 55 3.91 -8.24 -2.38
N SER A 56 4.19 -9.47 -1.95
CA SER A 56 3.58 -10.65 -2.53
C SER A 56 2.06 -10.69 -2.27
N THR A 57 1.35 -11.56 -2.98
CA THR A 57 -0.08 -11.79 -2.70
C THR A 57 -0.30 -12.25 -1.26
N ASP A 58 0.56 -13.14 -0.75
CA ASP A 58 0.48 -13.63 0.64
C ASP A 58 0.72 -12.51 1.66
N ASP A 59 1.68 -11.62 1.42
CA ASP A 59 1.91 -10.45 2.28
C ASP A 59 0.69 -9.51 2.30
N LEU A 60 0.07 -9.28 1.14
CA LEU A 60 -1.12 -8.43 1.03
C LEU A 60 -2.34 -9.06 1.73
N VAL A 61 -2.50 -10.38 1.64
CA VAL A 61 -3.52 -11.12 2.41
C VAL A 61 -3.26 -10.95 3.91
N ALA A 62 -2.04 -11.13 4.37
CA ALA A 62 -1.68 -10.96 5.78
C ALA A 62 -1.92 -9.51 6.27
N ILE A 63 -1.61 -8.50 5.44
CA ILE A 63 -1.90 -7.09 5.75
C ILE A 63 -3.41 -6.87 5.86
N PHE A 64 -4.19 -7.40 4.93
CA PHE A 64 -5.65 -7.30 4.96
C PHE A 64 -6.23 -7.92 6.23
N GLU A 65 -5.81 -9.14 6.59
CA GLU A 65 -6.26 -9.84 7.80
C GLU A 65 -5.91 -9.07 9.07
N LEU A 66 -4.69 -8.54 9.16
CA LEU A 66 -4.28 -7.70 10.29
C LEU A 66 -5.16 -6.46 10.43
N LEU A 67 -5.54 -5.84 9.30
CA LEU A 67 -6.41 -4.68 9.29
C LEU A 67 -7.86 -5.05 9.61
N ALA A 68 -8.35 -6.19 9.12
CA ALA A 68 -9.68 -6.72 9.42
C ALA A 68 -9.82 -7.01 10.93
N ASP A 69 -8.85 -7.73 11.52
CA ASP A 69 -8.81 -8.03 12.97
C ASP A 69 -8.86 -6.76 13.82
N LYS A 70 -8.08 -5.73 13.47
CA LYS A 70 -8.11 -4.42 14.15
C LYS A 70 -9.48 -3.73 14.09
N ASN A 71 -10.30 -4.06 13.10
CA ASN A 71 -11.67 -3.57 12.96
C ASN A 71 -12.72 -4.55 13.54
N GLY A 72 -12.29 -5.63 14.17
CA GLY A 72 -13.16 -6.63 14.81
C GLY A 72 -13.78 -7.63 13.84
N TYR A 73 -13.17 -7.83 12.68
CA TYR A 73 -13.61 -8.81 11.69
C TYR A 73 -12.65 -10.00 11.61
N GLU A 74 -13.23 -11.17 11.36
CA GLU A 74 -12.53 -12.41 11.03
C GLU A 74 -12.86 -12.81 9.59
N LEU A 75 -11.91 -13.43 8.88
CA LEU A 75 -12.14 -13.95 7.54
C LEU A 75 -12.51 -15.44 7.60
N ALA A 76 -13.58 -15.80 6.93
CA ALA A 76 -13.87 -17.20 6.63
C ALA A 76 -12.85 -17.76 5.60
N ASP A 77 -12.69 -19.08 5.54
CA ASP A 77 -11.71 -19.72 4.64
C ASP A 77 -11.97 -19.41 3.17
N ASP A 78 -13.25 -19.33 2.77
CA ASP A 78 -13.67 -18.96 1.43
C ASP A 78 -13.34 -17.49 1.10
N ALA A 79 -13.46 -16.60 2.08
CA ALA A 79 -13.07 -15.19 1.94
C ALA A 79 -11.55 -15.03 1.74
N ARG A 80 -10.75 -15.79 2.49
CA ARG A 80 -9.29 -15.79 2.34
C ARG A 80 -8.89 -16.23 0.92
N SER A 81 -9.48 -17.30 0.41
CA SER A 81 -9.23 -17.80 -0.94
C SER A 81 -9.62 -16.77 -2.00
N ARG A 82 -10.81 -16.18 -1.86
CA ARG A 82 -11.28 -15.12 -2.76
C ARG A 82 -10.41 -13.88 -2.75
N LEU A 83 -9.98 -13.46 -1.56
CA LEU A 83 -9.07 -12.31 -1.38
C LEU A 83 -7.75 -12.53 -2.12
N ALA A 84 -7.17 -13.72 -2.00
CA ALA A 84 -5.93 -14.06 -2.69
C ALA A 84 -6.09 -14.00 -4.22
N GLU A 85 -7.20 -14.55 -4.77
CA GLU A 85 -7.51 -14.46 -6.20
C GLU A 85 -7.61 -13.02 -6.69
N VAL A 86 -8.35 -12.17 -5.97
CA VAL A 86 -8.55 -10.76 -6.34
C VAL A 86 -7.23 -9.99 -6.30
N LEU A 87 -6.40 -10.21 -5.29
CA LEU A 87 -5.10 -9.56 -5.16
C LEU A 87 -4.08 -10.05 -6.17
N ASP A 88 -4.11 -11.33 -6.54
CA ASP A 88 -3.20 -11.93 -7.53
C ASP A 88 -3.49 -11.43 -8.95
N ALA A 89 -4.76 -11.12 -9.24
CA ALA A 89 -5.19 -10.60 -10.53
C ALA A 89 -4.73 -9.14 -10.80
N VAL A 90 -4.25 -8.42 -9.77
CA VAL A 90 -3.80 -7.02 -9.93
C VAL A 90 -2.38 -6.99 -10.50
N PRO A 91 -2.17 -6.32 -11.66
CA PRO A 91 -0.84 -6.16 -12.23
C PRO A 91 0.15 -5.46 -11.28
N ARG A 92 1.36 -5.98 -11.17
CA ARG A 92 2.47 -5.39 -10.39
C ARG A 92 3.22 -4.35 -11.23
N GLU A 93 2.53 -3.28 -11.58
CA GLU A 93 3.07 -2.19 -12.39
C GLU A 93 3.42 -0.97 -11.54
N GLN A 94 4.10 0.02 -12.13
CA GLN A 94 4.38 1.29 -11.45
C GLN A 94 3.08 1.91 -10.93
N GLY A 95 3.06 2.23 -9.63
CA GLY A 95 1.85 2.70 -8.96
C GLY A 95 1.03 1.60 -8.30
N PHE A 96 1.48 0.34 -8.32
CA PHE A 96 0.90 -0.74 -7.53
C PHE A 96 0.75 -0.31 -6.07
N GLY A 97 -0.46 -0.29 -5.57
CA GLY A 97 -0.81 0.37 -4.32
C GLY A 97 -0.29 -0.28 -3.05
N ASN A 98 0.26 -1.52 -3.14
CA ASN A 98 0.80 -2.26 -2.01
C ASN A 98 -0.14 -2.26 -0.79
N GLY A 99 0.31 -1.88 0.38
CA GLY A 99 -0.52 -1.82 1.59
C GLY A 99 -1.72 -0.87 1.48
N ARG A 100 -1.70 0.13 0.60
CA ARG A 100 -2.86 0.98 0.31
C ARG A 100 -3.94 0.19 -0.43
N LEU A 101 -3.53 -0.69 -1.37
CA LEU A 101 -4.45 -1.57 -2.08
C LEU A 101 -5.21 -2.46 -1.09
N ALA A 102 -4.50 -3.12 -0.17
CA ALA A 102 -5.12 -3.98 0.85
C ALA A 102 -6.09 -3.19 1.75
N ARG A 103 -5.74 -1.96 2.13
CA ARG A 103 -6.61 -1.09 2.94
C ARG A 103 -7.88 -0.69 2.20
N ASN A 104 -7.74 -0.21 0.96
CA ASN A 104 -8.90 0.21 0.15
C ASN A 104 -9.83 -0.97 -0.14
N LEU A 105 -9.25 -2.16 -0.40
CA LEU A 105 -10.03 -3.38 -0.59
C LEU A 105 -10.79 -3.78 0.67
N LEU A 106 -10.18 -3.63 1.86
CA LEU A 106 -10.88 -3.88 3.12
C LEU A 106 -12.06 -2.91 3.32
N GLU A 107 -11.89 -1.63 3.02
CA GLU A 107 -12.97 -0.64 3.14
C GLU A 107 -14.18 -1.02 2.26
N GLU A 108 -13.96 -1.44 1.02
CA GLU A 108 -15.03 -1.93 0.15
C GLU A 108 -15.63 -3.25 0.64
N THR A 109 -14.80 -4.17 1.12
CA THR A 109 -15.24 -5.43 1.71
C THR A 109 -16.14 -5.19 2.94
N MET A 110 -15.77 -4.26 3.81
CA MET A 110 -16.60 -3.87 4.97
C MET A 110 -17.95 -3.29 4.53
N ALA A 111 -17.99 -2.52 3.46
CA ALA A 111 -19.24 -2.02 2.89
C ALA A 111 -20.11 -3.17 2.33
N GLY A 112 -19.50 -4.14 1.62
CA GLY A 112 -20.16 -5.36 1.15
C GLY A 112 -20.74 -6.18 2.30
N HIS A 113 -19.94 -6.42 3.34
CA HIS A 113 -20.36 -7.10 4.57
C HIS A 113 -21.55 -6.39 5.24
N ALA A 114 -21.48 -5.08 5.41
CA ALA A 114 -22.58 -4.31 6.00
C ALA A 114 -23.89 -4.45 5.18
N GLY A 115 -23.78 -4.38 3.84
CA GLY A 115 -24.92 -4.59 2.95
C GLY A 115 -25.53 -5.98 3.09
N ARG A 116 -24.72 -7.04 3.21
CA ARG A 116 -25.18 -8.42 3.41
C ARG A 116 -25.87 -8.58 4.78
N VAL A 117 -25.24 -8.07 5.83
CA VAL A 117 -25.74 -8.24 7.20
C VAL A 117 -27.06 -7.49 7.43
N VAL A 118 -27.24 -6.30 6.87
CA VAL A 118 -28.51 -5.54 6.95
C VAL A 118 -29.68 -6.30 6.34
N ALA A 119 -29.43 -7.18 5.37
CA ALA A 119 -30.48 -8.01 4.75
C ALA A 119 -30.85 -9.25 5.58
N LEU A 120 -30.11 -9.57 6.65
CA LEU A 120 -30.41 -10.70 7.53
C LEU A 120 -31.48 -10.34 8.57
N THR A 121 -32.34 -11.31 8.89
CA THR A 121 -33.27 -11.19 10.00
C THR A 121 -32.59 -11.78 11.25
N ASP A 122 -32.36 -10.96 12.26
CA ASP A 122 -31.74 -11.34 13.54
C ASP A 122 -30.35 -11.99 13.37
N PRO A 123 -29.34 -11.22 12.85
CA PRO A 123 -28.00 -11.75 12.60
C PRO A 123 -27.32 -12.16 13.91
N THR A 124 -26.66 -13.32 13.89
CA THR A 124 -25.83 -13.79 15.01
C THR A 124 -24.59 -12.93 15.19
N ARG A 125 -23.95 -12.99 16.37
CA ARG A 125 -22.69 -12.29 16.62
C ARG A 125 -21.59 -12.70 15.64
N ASP A 126 -21.51 -13.98 15.30
CA ASP A 126 -20.54 -14.49 14.34
C ASP A 126 -20.79 -13.93 12.94
N GLN A 127 -22.05 -13.86 12.50
CA GLN A 127 -22.41 -13.25 11.21
C GLN A 127 -22.07 -11.76 11.16
N LEU A 128 -22.12 -11.05 12.29
CA LEU A 128 -21.74 -9.65 12.39
C LEU A 128 -20.23 -9.44 12.34
N ALA A 129 -19.44 -10.44 12.72
CA ALA A 129 -17.98 -10.35 12.79
C ALA A 129 -17.25 -11.04 11.61
N THR A 130 -17.94 -11.91 10.84
CA THR A 130 -17.29 -12.74 9.83
C THR A 130 -17.50 -12.21 8.42
N ILE A 131 -16.38 -11.90 7.75
CA ILE A 131 -16.30 -11.61 6.32
C ILE A 131 -16.31 -12.95 5.55
N VAL A 132 -17.19 -13.06 4.55
CA VAL A 132 -17.29 -14.21 3.65
C VAL A 132 -16.91 -13.80 2.23
N ALA A 133 -16.69 -14.78 1.33
CA ALA A 133 -16.26 -14.51 -0.04
C ALA A 133 -17.17 -13.52 -0.79
N ALA A 134 -18.49 -13.57 -0.54
CA ALA A 134 -19.46 -12.69 -1.17
C ALA A 134 -19.33 -11.20 -0.78
N ASP A 135 -18.63 -10.89 0.31
CA ASP A 135 -18.39 -9.52 0.78
C ASP A 135 -17.22 -8.85 0.03
N ILE A 136 -16.34 -9.67 -0.59
CA ILE A 136 -15.15 -9.21 -1.29
C ILE A 136 -15.52 -8.81 -2.72
N PRO A 137 -15.19 -7.59 -3.18
CA PRO A 137 -15.50 -7.17 -4.54
C PRO A 137 -14.70 -7.98 -5.58
N ASP A 138 -15.23 -8.10 -6.79
CA ASP A 138 -14.57 -8.82 -7.88
C ASP A 138 -13.26 -8.16 -8.35
N GLU A 139 -13.20 -6.84 -8.28
CA GLU A 139 -12.04 -6.04 -8.64
C GLU A 139 -11.75 -5.00 -7.54
N PRO A 140 -10.46 -4.78 -7.19
CA PRO A 140 -10.10 -3.76 -6.20
C PRO A 140 -10.43 -2.34 -6.67
N PRO A 141 -10.60 -1.40 -5.71
CA PRO A 141 -10.80 0.01 -6.04
C PRO A 141 -9.64 0.55 -6.89
N GLY A 142 -9.99 1.32 -7.92
CA GLY A 142 -9.03 1.90 -8.86
C GLY A 142 -8.56 0.97 -9.98
N HIS A 143 -8.99 -0.31 -9.99
CA HIS A 143 -8.68 -1.30 -11.04
C HIS A 143 -9.94 -1.78 -11.78
N ARG A 144 -11.08 -1.13 -11.55
CA ARG A 144 -12.33 -1.45 -12.24
C ARG A 144 -12.18 -1.17 -13.72
N ARG A 145 -12.29 -2.20 -14.53
CA ARG A 145 -12.39 -2.06 -15.99
C ARG A 145 -13.72 -1.38 -16.32
N GLY A 146 -13.64 -0.18 -16.89
CA GLY A 146 -14.80 0.55 -17.39
C GLY A 146 -15.44 -0.14 -18.58
#